data_6151a636200738047650e0f983a015d1
#
_entry.id   6151a636200738047650e0f983a015d1
#
_cell.length_a   1.000
_cell.length_b   1.000
_cell.length_c   1.000
_cell.angle_alpha   90.00
_cell.angle_beta   90.00
_cell.angle_gamma   90.00
#
_symmetry.space_group_name_H-M   'P 1'
#
loop_
_entity.id
_entity.type
_entity.pdbx_description
1 polymer ?
#
loop_
_entity_poly.entity_id
_entity_poly.type
_entity_poly.pdbx_seq_one_letter_code
_entity_poly.pdbx_strand_id
1 'polypeptide(L)'
;MSEQTSQSEQTGQAPDLEVLKNAVRQVVESGSDMQVRIRDLMLSSLSSVRLDLRHMKQVTRTVIEGIGEAAETRGGETAKVVQQSLAGVEDALSQAGEASILAVREATGRAGEFASQDLRQAVEELAALQHVYSDALGEVLADVAHGGADTVHAMFEDFYSHARNSGSAFAGRMADSLEGLRDLVPMSGLRSGAEQMQDAADRLGKIASGFLRCIQQGLAEQSSKAAEAETPTSDTDHTDKSSDSANA
;
A
#
# COMPACT_ATOMS: atom_id res chain seq x y z
N MET A 1 -40.42 25.99 -15.64
CA MET A 1 -40.09 24.89 -14.77
C MET A 1 -38.97 24.13 -15.47
N SER A 2 -37.73 24.44 -15.08
CA SER A 2 -36.53 23.85 -15.70
C SER A 2 -35.78 23.18 -14.56
N GLU A 3 -35.88 21.85 -14.52
CA GLU A 3 -35.10 21.01 -13.60
C GLU A 3 -33.66 20.94 -14.09
N GLN A 4 -32.76 21.58 -13.37
CA GLN A 4 -31.32 21.40 -13.50
C GLN A 4 -30.93 20.09 -12.85
N THR A 5 -30.70 19.09 -13.70
CA THR A 5 -30.05 17.86 -13.30
C THR A 5 -28.56 18.15 -13.06
N SER A 6 -28.19 18.32 -11.79
CA SER A 6 -26.79 18.39 -11.37
C SER A 6 -26.16 17.01 -11.53
N GLN A 7 -25.51 16.79 -12.66
CA GLN A 7 -24.57 15.67 -12.82
C GLN A 7 -23.34 15.98 -11.96
N SER A 8 -23.20 15.24 -10.87
CA SER A 8 -21.98 15.20 -10.06
C SER A 8 -20.88 14.58 -10.92
N GLU A 9 -20.06 15.43 -11.53
CA GLU A 9 -18.77 15.02 -12.07
C GLU A 9 -17.90 14.58 -10.90
N GLN A 10 -17.81 13.27 -10.68
CA GLN A 10 -16.77 12.67 -9.86
C GLN A 10 -15.45 12.79 -10.63
N THR A 11 -14.90 13.97 -10.66
CA THR A 11 -13.49 14.20 -10.96
C THR A 11 -12.71 13.41 -9.94
N GLY A 12 -11.85 12.48 -10.37
CA GLY A 12 -10.94 11.71 -9.52
C GLY A 12 -10.08 12.66 -8.69
N GLN A 13 -10.58 13.01 -7.51
CA GLN A 13 -9.95 13.91 -6.58
C GLN A 13 -8.78 13.15 -5.96
N ALA A 14 -7.59 13.73 -6.01
CA ALA A 14 -6.44 13.20 -5.29
C ALA A 14 -6.88 12.94 -3.83
N PRO A 15 -6.44 11.82 -3.20
CA PRO A 15 -6.83 11.53 -1.83
C PRO A 15 -6.48 12.72 -0.95
N ASP A 16 -7.41 13.11 -0.09
CA ASP A 16 -7.16 14.12 0.92
C ASP A 16 -6.15 13.52 1.92
N LEU A 17 -4.90 13.95 1.83
CA LEU A 17 -3.80 13.43 2.65
C LEU A 17 -4.04 13.67 4.14
N GLU A 18 -4.75 14.74 4.51
CA GLU A 18 -5.14 14.98 5.90
C GLU A 18 -6.18 13.96 6.38
N VAL A 19 -7.13 13.59 5.53
CA VAL A 19 -8.10 12.52 5.85
C VAL A 19 -7.36 11.18 6.03
N LEU A 20 -6.41 10.88 5.16
CA LEU A 20 -5.57 9.68 5.27
C LEU A 20 -4.78 9.68 6.58
N LYS A 21 -4.09 10.78 6.91
CA LYS A 21 -3.31 10.93 8.13
C LYS A 21 -4.15 10.71 9.38
N ASN A 22 -5.33 11.32 9.43
CA ASN A 22 -6.27 11.14 10.54
C ASN A 22 -6.79 9.69 10.65
N ALA A 23 -7.06 9.02 9.52
CA ALA A 23 -7.46 7.61 9.53
C ALA A 23 -6.34 6.69 10.06
N VAL A 24 -5.09 6.96 9.66
CA VAL A 24 -3.90 6.26 10.19
C VAL A 24 -3.79 6.43 11.70
N ARG A 25 -3.92 7.66 12.21
CA ARG A 25 -3.89 7.94 13.66
C ARG A 25 -4.95 7.14 14.40
N GLN A 26 -6.18 7.12 13.92
CA GLN A 26 -7.26 6.33 14.52
C GLN A 26 -6.97 4.82 14.54
N VAL A 27 -6.36 4.27 13.49
CA VAL A 27 -5.93 2.86 13.46
C VAL A 27 -4.89 2.60 14.53
N VAL A 28 -3.86 3.43 14.62
CA VAL A 28 -2.79 3.31 15.62
C VAL A 28 -3.34 3.48 17.03
N GLU A 29 -4.22 4.44 17.27
CA GLU A 29 -4.87 4.67 18.56
C GLU A 29 -5.76 3.49 18.98
N SER A 30 -6.42 2.79 18.04
CA SER A 30 -7.24 1.61 18.33
C SER A 30 -6.43 0.41 18.77
N GLY A 31 -5.19 0.27 18.29
CA GLY A 31 -4.24 -0.78 18.69
C GLY A 31 -4.55 -2.18 18.18
N SER A 32 -5.60 -2.37 17.35
CA SER A 32 -5.97 -3.68 16.80
C SER A 32 -5.64 -3.78 15.31
N ASP A 33 -5.08 -4.92 14.90
CA ASP A 33 -4.81 -5.28 13.50
C ASP A 33 -4.08 -4.19 12.70
N MET A 34 -3.18 -3.46 13.36
CA MET A 34 -2.54 -2.27 12.81
C MET A 34 -1.87 -2.53 11.46
N GLN A 35 -1.11 -3.61 11.33
CA GLN A 35 -0.43 -3.96 10.07
C GLN A 35 -1.43 -4.07 8.92
N VAL A 36 -2.50 -4.85 9.09
CA VAL A 36 -3.50 -5.08 8.05
C VAL A 36 -4.24 -3.79 7.72
N ARG A 37 -4.68 -3.05 8.74
CA ARG A 37 -5.47 -1.82 8.56
C ARG A 37 -4.65 -0.68 7.93
N ILE A 38 -3.39 -0.52 8.32
CA ILE A 38 -2.48 0.46 7.69
C ILE A 38 -2.23 0.09 6.24
N ARG A 39 -1.93 -1.18 5.95
CA ARG A 39 -1.80 -1.67 4.58
C ARG A 39 -3.03 -1.32 3.75
N ASP A 40 -4.22 -1.64 4.24
CA ASP A 40 -5.48 -1.46 3.50
C ASP A 40 -5.82 0.01 3.26
N LEU A 41 -5.58 0.89 4.24
CA LEU A 41 -5.71 2.34 4.09
C LEU A 41 -4.77 2.88 3.01
N MET A 42 -3.51 2.46 3.06
CA MET A 42 -2.51 2.90 2.09
C MET A 42 -2.84 2.41 0.68
N LEU A 43 -3.23 1.13 0.52
CA LEU A 43 -3.65 0.57 -0.77
C LEU A 43 -4.89 1.27 -1.33
N SER A 44 -5.87 1.58 -0.48
CA SER A 44 -7.06 2.33 -0.88
C SER A 44 -6.68 3.72 -1.40
N SER A 45 -5.79 4.41 -0.72
CA SER A 45 -5.29 5.71 -1.15
C SER A 45 -4.53 5.63 -2.48
N LEU A 46 -3.61 4.66 -2.62
CA LEU A 46 -2.81 4.46 -3.83
C LEU A 46 -3.65 4.05 -5.04
N SER A 47 -4.73 3.30 -4.85
CA SER A 47 -5.60 2.83 -5.93
C SER A 47 -6.66 3.85 -6.36
N SER A 48 -6.87 4.93 -5.60
CA SER A 48 -7.90 5.94 -5.85
C SER A 48 -7.60 6.81 -7.07
N VAL A 49 -6.34 6.99 -7.39
CA VAL A 49 -5.84 7.79 -8.52
C VAL A 49 -4.82 6.98 -9.33
N ARG A 50 -4.23 7.63 -10.34
CA ARG A 50 -3.13 7.05 -11.09
C ARG A 50 -1.95 6.72 -10.17
N LEU A 51 -1.47 5.49 -10.23
CA LEU A 51 -0.31 5.05 -9.46
C LEU A 51 0.96 5.56 -10.14
N ASP A 52 1.63 6.53 -9.53
CA ASP A 52 2.93 7.05 -9.94
C ASP A 52 3.86 7.25 -8.72
N LEU A 53 5.14 7.42 -8.98
CA LEU A 53 6.17 7.55 -7.95
C LEU A 53 5.91 8.72 -6.99
N ARG A 54 5.45 9.85 -7.50
CA ARG A 54 5.18 11.04 -6.68
C ARG A 54 4.04 10.78 -5.71
N HIS A 55 2.96 10.20 -6.20
CA HIS A 55 1.81 9.86 -5.37
C HIS A 55 2.19 8.82 -4.32
N MET A 56 2.95 7.80 -4.69
CA MET A 56 3.45 6.80 -3.74
C MET A 56 4.30 7.44 -2.63
N LYS A 57 5.22 8.35 -2.97
CA LYS A 57 6.03 9.08 -1.98
C LYS A 57 5.17 9.91 -1.04
N GLN A 58 4.20 10.65 -1.55
CA GLN A 58 3.30 11.48 -0.75
C GLN A 58 2.46 10.64 0.22
N VAL A 59 1.83 9.57 -0.27
CA VAL A 59 1.02 8.66 0.57
C VAL A 59 1.89 8.01 1.64
N THR A 60 3.06 7.47 1.27
CA THR A 60 3.97 6.80 2.20
C THR A 60 4.40 7.75 3.32
N ARG A 61 4.84 8.96 2.97
CA ARG A 61 5.23 9.98 3.94
C ARG A 61 4.08 10.31 4.89
N THR A 62 2.90 10.61 4.36
CA THR A 62 1.71 10.95 5.16
C THR A 62 1.33 9.85 6.13
N VAL A 63 1.42 8.57 5.70
CA VAL A 63 1.15 7.42 6.56
C VAL A 63 2.19 7.33 7.68
N ILE A 64 3.47 7.46 7.38
CA ILE A 64 4.55 7.40 8.37
C ILE A 64 4.44 8.57 9.37
N GLU A 65 4.12 9.79 8.92
CA GLU A 65 3.84 10.93 9.80
C GLU A 65 2.68 10.63 10.76
N GLY A 66 1.56 10.10 10.25
CA GLY A 66 0.41 9.73 11.09
C GLY A 66 0.72 8.64 12.11
N ILE A 67 1.57 7.66 11.74
CA ILE A 67 2.08 6.63 12.67
C ILE A 67 2.91 7.28 13.78
N GLY A 68 3.84 8.19 13.44
CA GLY A 68 4.68 8.89 14.40
C GLY A 68 3.87 9.68 15.42
N GLU A 69 2.97 10.55 14.94
CA GLU A 69 2.12 11.38 15.80
C GLU A 69 1.24 10.54 16.76
N ALA A 70 0.68 9.43 16.28
CA ALA A 70 -0.15 8.58 17.13
C ALA A 70 0.68 7.72 18.10
N ALA A 71 1.85 7.27 17.70
CA ALA A 71 2.74 6.45 18.52
C ALA A 71 3.23 7.19 19.78
N GLU A 72 3.42 8.51 19.70
CA GLU A 72 3.80 9.34 20.85
C GLU A 72 2.82 9.24 22.01
N THR A 73 1.54 8.99 21.73
CA THR A 73 0.49 8.89 22.74
C THR A 73 0.40 7.53 23.41
N ARG A 74 1.10 6.49 22.89
CA ARG A 74 0.97 5.09 23.32
C ARG A 74 1.89 4.66 24.47
N GLY A 75 2.81 5.50 24.90
CA GLY A 75 3.68 5.21 26.04
C GLY A 75 4.48 3.92 25.92
N GLY A 76 4.36 2.97 26.85
CA GLY A 76 5.16 1.75 26.88
C GLY A 76 4.99 0.76 25.71
N GLU A 77 3.94 0.90 24.89
CA GLU A 77 3.68 0.03 23.73
C GLU A 77 4.20 0.61 22.41
N THR A 78 4.81 1.79 22.43
CA THR A 78 5.22 2.56 21.24
C THR A 78 6.04 1.71 20.25
N ALA A 79 6.99 0.90 20.74
CA ALA A 79 7.82 0.07 19.87
C ALA A 79 7.03 -0.93 19.03
N LYS A 80 6.12 -1.65 19.67
CA LYS A 80 5.26 -2.63 19.00
C LYS A 80 4.32 -1.96 17.99
N VAL A 81 3.79 -0.81 18.37
CA VAL A 81 2.90 -0.01 17.53
C VAL A 81 3.62 0.45 16.26
N VAL A 82 4.78 1.07 16.40
CA VAL A 82 5.59 1.53 15.27
C VAL A 82 5.97 0.34 14.37
N GLN A 83 6.47 -0.75 14.95
CA GLN A 83 6.86 -1.94 14.19
C GLN A 83 5.72 -2.52 13.35
N GLN A 84 4.56 -2.75 13.96
CA GLN A 84 3.41 -3.32 13.25
C GLN A 84 2.86 -2.37 12.18
N SER A 85 2.84 -1.08 12.45
CA SER A 85 2.37 -0.08 11.51
C SER A 85 3.30 0.05 10.30
N LEU A 86 4.62 0.09 10.52
CA LEU A 86 5.61 0.14 9.44
C LEU A 86 5.63 -1.14 8.61
N ALA A 87 5.39 -2.30 9.20
CA ALA A 87 5.19 -3.55 8.45
C ALA A 87 4.00 -3.44 7.48
N GLY A 88 2.91 -2.79 7.89
CA GLY A 88 1.77 -2.51 7.01
C GLY A 88 2.12 -1.59 5.84
N VAL A 89 2.97 -0.59 6.06
CA VAL A 89 3.50 0.27 4.99
C VAL A 89 4.32 -0.53 3.98
N GLU A 90 5.24 -1.38 4.45
CA GLU A 90 6.06 -2.24 3.57
C GLU A 90 5.21 -3.21 2.75
N ASP A 91 4.18 -3.80 3.36
CA ASP A 91 3.25 -4.70 2.67
C ASP A 91 2.48 -3.96 1.57
N ALA A 92 2.00 -2.74 1.84
CA ALA A 92 1.31 -1.93 0.85
C ALA A 92 2.22 -1.53 -0.32
N LEU A 93 3.45 -1.09 -0.02
CA LEU A 93 4.43 -0.74 -1.06
C LEU A 93 4.82 -1.96 -1.92
N SER A 94 4.93 -3.14 -1.31
CA SER A 94 5.20 -4.38 -2.04
C SER A 94 4.11 -4.68 -3.07
N GLN A 95 2.85 -4.58 -2.67
CA GLN A 95 1.71 -4.82 -3.55
C GLN A 95 1.58 -3.74 -4.64
N ALA A 96 1.85 -2.48 -4.31
CA ALA A 96 1.88 -1.40 -5.28
C ALA A 96 3.01 -1.59 -6.30
N GLY A 97 4.18 -2.04 -5.86
CA GLY A 97 5.30 -2.40 -6.70
C GLY A 97 4.98 -3.55 -7.65
N GLU A 98 4.38 -4.62 -7.14
CA GLU A 98 3.92 -5.76 -7.95
C GLU A 98 2.89 -5.33 -9.02
N ALA A 99 1.92 -4.52 -8.65
CA ALA A 99 0.94 -3.97 -9.59
C ALA A 99 1.61 -3.16 -10.71
N SER A 100 2.62 -2.36 -10.36
CA SER A 100 3.38 -1.56 -11.32
C SER A 100 4.22 -2.43 -12.26
N ILE A 101 4.84 -3.49 -11.76
CA ILE A 101 5.58 -4.48 -12.57
C ILE A 101 4.64 -5.20 -13.53
N LEU A 102 3.46 -5.63 -13.06
CA LEU A 102 2.45 -6.25 -13.90
C LEU A 102 1.97 -5.32 -15.00
N ALA A 103 1.81 -4.01 -14.70
CA ALA A 103 1.44 -3.02 -15.70
C ALA A 103 2.49 -2.88 -16.81
N VAL A 104 3.78 -2.85 -16.46
CA VAL A 104 4.86 -2.79 -17.46
C VAL A 104 4.94 -4.08 -18.27
N ARG A 105 4.77 -5.25 -17.65
CA ARG A 105 4.71 -6.54 -18.36
C ARG A 105 3.55 -6.58 -19.36
N GLU A 106 2.37 -6.17 -18.95
CA GLU A 106 1.19 -6.07 -19.81
C GLU A 106 1.45 -5.12 -20.99
N ALA A 107 2.01 -3.94 -20.72
CA ALA A 107 2.37 -2.97 -21.75
C ALA A 107 3.42 -3.51 -22.73
N THR A 108 4.40 -4.30 -22.26
CA THR A 108 5.40 -4.96 -23.11
C THR A 108 4.76 -5.99 -24.05
N GLY A 109 3.70 -6.69 -23.59
CA GLY A 109 2.93 -7.63 -24.42
C GLY A 109 2.07 -6.94 -25.50
N ARG A 110 1.79 -5.65 -25.36
CA ARG A 110 1.02 -4.83 -26.31
C ARG A 110 1.92 -4.09 -27.29
N ALA A 111 2.70 -4.84 -28.05
CA ALA A 111 3.63 -4.27 -29.03
C ALA A 111 2.93 -3.30 -30.00
N GLY A 112 3.38 -2.04 -30.03
CA GLY A 112 2.85 -0.97 -30.86
C GLY A 112 1.97 0.05 -30.12
N GLU A 113 1.49 -0.23 -28.92
CA GLU A 113 0.76 0.76 -28.10
C GLU A 113 1.70 1.60 -27.20
N PHE A 114 2.88 1.07 -26.89
CA PHE A 114 3.89 1.71 -26.06
C PHE A 114 5.24 1.74 -26.79
N ALA A 115 5.90 2.91 -26.82
CA ALA A 115 7.24 2.97 -27.35
C ALA A 115 8.26 2.35 -26.38
N SER A 116 9.32 1.74 -26.91
CA SER A 116 10.37 1.10 -26.09
C SER A 116 11.04 2.07 -25.12
N GLN A 117 11.06 3.37 -25.44
CA GLN A 117 11.61 4.39 -24.55
C GLN A 117 10.70 4.63 -23.33
N ASP A 118 9.36 4.62 -23.53
CA ASP A 118 8.40 4.82 -22.46
C ASP A 118 8.46 3.67 -21.47
N LEU A 119 8.59 2.44 -21.97
CA LEU A 119 8.77 1.25 -21.14
C LEU A 119 10.08 1.26 -20.34
N ARG A 120 11.18 1.76 -20.96
CA ARG A 120 12.46 1.92 -20.24
C ARG A 120 12.35 2.94 -19.12
N GLN A 121 11.73 4.08 -19.39
CA GLN A 121 11.49 5.09 -18.38
C GLN A 121 10.63 4.55 -17.24
N ALA A 122 9.58 3.78 -17.54
CA ALA A 122 8.77 3.14 -16.53
C ALA A 122 9.58 2.15 -15.66
N VAL A 123 10.52 1.41 -16.25
CA VAL A 123 11.43 0.52 -15.48
C VAL A 123 12.39 1.34 -14.61
N GLU A 124 12.89 2.48 -15.08
CA GLU A 124 13.73 3.40 -14.29
C GLU A 124 12.94 4.01 -13.12
N GLU A 125 11.70 4.43 -13.35
CA GLU A 125 10.80 4.92 -12.29
C GLU A 125 10.49 3.82 -11.27
N LEU A 126 10.26 2.58 -11.73
CA LEU A 126 10.10 1.43 -10.83
C LEU A 126 11.36 1.16 -10.01
N ALA A 127 12.54 1.34 -10.58
CA ALA A 127 13.78 1.20 -9.82
C ALA A 127 13.88 2.26 -8.70
N ALA A 128 13.37 3.46 -8.93
CA ALA A 128 13.33 4.50 -7.90
C ALA A 128 12.38 4.18 -6.74
N LEU A 129 11.38 3.30 -6.94
CA LEU A 129 10.47 2.87 -5.88
C LEU A 129 11.20 2.13 -4.75
N GLN A 130 12.33 1.48 -5.03
CA GLN A 130 13.11 0.77 -4.00
C GLN A 130 13.49 1.67 -2.82
N HIS A 131 13.62 2.96 -3.06
CA HIS A 131 14.03 3.94 -2.06
C HIS A 131 12.85 4.69 -1.40
N VAL A 132 11.61 4.52 -1.90
CA VAL A 132 10.45 5.29 -1.40
C VAL A 132 10.28 5.14 0.11
N TYR A 133 10.44 3.93 0.63
CA TYR A 133 10.28 3.67 2.06
C TYR A 133 11.38 4.34 2.90
N SER A 134 12.63 4.16 2.53
CA SER A 134 13.76 4.77 3.25
C SER A 134 13.78 6.29 3.12
N ASP A 135 13.44 6.83 1.93
CA ASP A 135 13.35 8.27 1.72
C ASP A 135 12.25 8.89 2.60
N ALA A 136 11.06 8.26 2.63
CA ALA A 136 9.95 8.74 3.45
C ALA A 136 10.28 8.69 4.95
N LEU A 137 10.90 7.61 5.42
CA LEU A 137 11.40 7.53 6.82
C LEU A 137 12.42 8.62 7.13
N GLY A 138 13.36 8.88 6.23
CA GLY A 138 14.38 9.92 6.40
C GLY A 138 13.81 11.33 6.43
N GLU A 139 12.80 11.62 5.59
CA GLU A 139 12.11 12.90 5.58
C GLU A 139 11.32 13.14 6.87
N VAL A 140 10.56 12.13 7.32
CA VAL A 140 9.80 12.23 8.58
C VAL A 140 10.73 12.36 9.78
N LEU A 141 11.84 11.61 9.80
CA LEU A 141 12.84 11.69 10.84
C LEU A 141 13.47 13.10 10.95
N ALA A 142 13.73 13.75 9.81
CA ALA A 142 14.24 15.12 9.79
C ALA A 142 13.22 16.13 10.34
N ASP A 143 11.93 15.92 10.10
CA ASP A 143 10.86 16.80 10.59
C ASP A 143 10.61 16.57 12.10
N VAL A 144 10.61 15.32 12.58
CA VAL A 144 10.42 14.95 13.99
C VAL A 144 11.58 15.42 14.87
N ALA A 145 12.82 15.51 14.34
CA ALA A 145 13.98 16.03 15.08
C ALA A 145 13.77 17.42 15.69
N HIS A 146 12.72 18.13 15.27
CA HIS A 146 12.41 19.49 15.74
C HIS A 146 11.27 19.54 16.77
N GLY A 147 10.63 18.42 17.16
CA GLY A 147 9.49 18.50 18.07
C GLY A 147 8.90 17.18 18.62
N GLY A 148 9.45 16.03 18.26
CA GLY A 148 8.88 14.74 18.65
C GLY A 148 9.44 14.15 19.95
N ALA A 149 8.74 13.14 20.49
CA ALA A 149 9.22 12.40 21.65
C ALA A 149 10.48 11.60 21.31
N ASP A 150 11.51 11.69 22.14
CA ASP A 150 12.82 11.03 21.96
C ASP A 150 12.70 9.54 21.63
N THR A 151 11.69 8.85 22.18
CA THR A 151 11.46 7.43 21.96
C THR A 151 11.01 7.10 20.54
N VAL A 152 10.06 7.86 19.97
CA VAL A 152 9.57 7.66 18.59
C VAL A 152 10.66 8.00 17.59
N HIS A 153 11.39 9.09 17.85
CA HIS A 153 12.54 9.47 17.02
C HIS A 153 13.62 8.37 16.98
N ALA A 154 14.04 7.84 18.13
CA ALA A 154 15.02 6.77 18.20
C ALA A 154 14.57 5.49 17.45
N MET A 155 13.28 5.17 17.51
CA MET A 155 12.73 4.03 16.76
C MET A 155 12.75 4.27 15.25
N PHE A 156 12.33 5.42 14.78
CA PHE A 156 12.41 5.74 13.36
C PHE A 156 13.85 5.79 12.85
N GLU A 157 14.80 6.27 13.66
CA GLU A 157 16.21 6.24 13.33
C GLU A 157 16.73 4.80 13.18
N ASP A 158 16.34 3.89 14.07
CA ASP A 158 16.69 2.47 13.98
C ASP A 158 16.12 1.82 12.72
N PHE A 159 14.83 2.04 12.42
CA PHE A 159 14.19 1.56 11.19
C PHE A 159 14.83 2.15 9.93
N TYR A 160 15.11 3.44 9.92
CA TYR A 160 15.78 4.10 8.82
C TYR A 160 17.18 3.54 8.57
N SER A 161 17.95 3.39 9.65
CA SER A 161 19.30 2.81 9.57
C SER A 161 19.26 1.36 9.07
N HIS A 162 18.30 0.57 9.54
CA HIS A 162 18.09 -0.80 9.07
C HIS A 162 17.71 -0.83 7.58
N ALA A 163 16.76 -0.02 7.17
CA ALA A 163 16.31 0.05 5.77
C ALA A 163 17.44 0.50 4.82
N ARG A 164 18.31 1.41 5.26
CA ARG A 164 19.47 1.85 4.45
C ARG A 164 20.59 0.81 4.37
N ASN A 165 20.87 0.12 5.47
CA ASN A 165 22.05 -0.75 5.56
C ASN A 165 21.76 -2.18 5.09
N SER A 166 20.56 -2.68 5.35
CA SER A 166 20.14 -4.05 5.04
C SER A 166 19.17 -4.14 3.86
N GLY A 167 18.63 -2.99 3.42
CA GLY A 167 17.49 -2.91 2.51
C GLY A 167 16.19 -3.24 3.24
N SER A 168 15.09 -2.63 2.80
CA SER A 168 13.76 -3.08 3.23
C SER A 168 13.39 -4.38 2.53
N ALA A 169 12.49 -5.18 3.13
CA ALA A 169 11.96 -6.37 2.48
C ALA A 169 11.29 -6.05 1.14
N PHE A 170 10.70 -4.85 1.05
CA PHE A 170 10.17 -4.28 -0.18
C PHE A 170 11.26 -4.06 -1.23
N ALA A 171 12.38 -3.39 -0.87
CA ALA A 171 13.47 -3.10 -1.81
C ALA A 171 14.09 -4.38 -2.39
N GLY A 172 14.27 -5.43 -1.59
CA GLY A 172 14.76 -6.73 -2.04
C GLY A 172 13.83 -7.36 -3.09
N ARG A 173 12.53 -7.45 -2.79
CA ARG A 173 11.54 -8.00 -3.74
C ARG A 173 11.45 -7.20 -5.05
N MET A 174 11.56 -5.87 -4.96
CA MET A 174 11.59 -5.02 -6.16
C MET A 174 12.84 -5.25 -7.02
N ALA A 175 14.01 -5.40 -6.41
CA ALA A 175 15.26 -5.64 -7.14
C ALA A 175 15.18 -6.92 -7.97
N ASP A 176 14.75 -8.04 -7.37
CA ASP A 176 14.60 -9.33 -8.05
C ASP A 176 13.60 -9.24 -9.22
N SER A 177 12.49 -8.54 -9.02
CA SER A 177 11.45 -8.40 -10.04
C SER A 177 11.89 -7.49 -11.19
N LEU A 178 12.68 -6.46 -10.92
CA LEU A 178 13.21 -5.54 -11.93
C LEU A 178 14.27 -6.18 -12.82
N GLU A 179 15.08 -7.10 -12.29
CA GLU A 179 16.06 -7.83 -13.10
C GLU A 179 15.36 -8.60 -14.22
N GLY A 180 14.31 -9.36 -13.91
CA GLY A 180 13.51 -10.05 -14.92
C GLY A 180 12.75 -9.13 -15.88
N LEU A 181 12.45 -7.88 -15.49
CA LEU A 181 11.75 -6.92 -16.34
C LEU A 181 12.69 -6.25 -17.36
N ARG A 182 13.93 -5.96 -16.97
CA ARG A 182 14.94 -5.37 -17.85
C ARG A 182 15.23 -6.22 -19.08
N ASP A 183 15.18 -7.54 -18.94
CA ASP A 183 15.40 -8.47 -20.05
C ASP A 183 14.24 -8.47 -21.07
N LEU A 184 13.05 -8.06 -20.64
CA LEU A 184 11.84 -8.04 -21.49
C LEU A 184 11.71 -6.74 -22.30
N VAL A 185 12.36 -5.64 -21.88
CA VAL A 185 12.22 -4.33 -22.54
C VAL A 185 13.27 -4.16 -23.65
N PRO A 186 12.88 -3.99 -24.93
CA PRO A 186 13.81 -3.85 -26.03
C PRO A 186 14.72 -2.63 -25.88
N MET A 187 16.03 -2.82 -26.06
CA MET A 187 17.04 -1.77 -25.94
C MET A 187 17.12 -0.82 -27.17
N SER A 188 16.41 -1.15 -28.25
CA SER A 188 16.41 -0.38 -29.50
C SER A 188 15.06 0.31 -29.71
N GLY A 189 15.07 1.63 -29.84
CA GLY A 189 13.88 2.42 -30.17
C GLY A 189 14.17 3.88 -30.47
N LEU A 190 13.40 4.46 -31.40
CA LEU A 190 13.42 5.88 -31.75
C LEU A 190 12.98 6.74 -30.56
N ARG A 191 13.50 7.98 -30.48
CA ARG A 191 13.13 8.93 -29.42
C ARG A 191 11.66 9.34 -29.57
N SER A 192 10.87 9.11 -28.56
CA SER A 192 9.50 9.66 -28.46
C SER A 192 9.53 11.12 -28.03
N GLY A 193 8.55 11.92 -28.49
CA GLY A 193 8.37 13.29 -28.03
C GLY A 193 7.88 13.36 -26.58
N ALA A 194 8.12 14.48 -25.89
CA ALA A 194 7.76 14.65 -24.47
C ALA A 194 6.27 14.43 -24.18
N GLU A 195 5.38 14.84 -25.09
CA GLU A 195 3.93 14.63 -24.94
C GLU A 195 3.54 13.15 -25.02
N GLN A 196 4.17 12.37 -25.91
CA GLN A 196 3.92 10.92 -26.01
C GLN A 196 4.40 10.17 -24.77
N MET A 197 5.52 10.61 -24.15
CA MET A 197 6.03 10.04 -22.91
C MET A 197 5.06 10.24 -21.75
N GLN A 198 4.46 11.44 -21.64
CA GLN A 198 3.49 11.72 -20.58
C GLN A 198 2.22 10.88 -20.74
N ASP A 199 1.72 10.72 -21.96
CA ASP A 199 0.58 9.86 -22.29
C ASP A 199 0.84 8.37 -21.96
N ALA A 200 2.04 7.88 -22.21
CA ALA A 200 2.44 6.52 -21.89
C ALA A 200 2.53 6.30 -20.38
N ALA A 201 3.13 7.23 -19.64
CA ALA A 201 3.18 7.20 -18.18
C ALA A 201 1.77 7.22 -17.57
N ASP A 202 0.85 8.02 -18.12
CA ASP A 202 -0.54 8.07 -17.69
C ASP A 202 -1.27 6.75 -17.91
N ARG A 203 -1.06 6.11 -19.05
CA ARG A 203 -1.65 4.80 -19.35
C ARG A 203 -1.09 3.70 -18.45
N LEU A 204 0.22 3.67 -18.25
CA LEU A 204 0.87 2.70 -17.35
C LEU A 204 0.38 2.86 -15.91
N GLY A 205 0.31 4.10 -15.41
CA GLY A 205 -0.20 4.38 -14.07
C GLY A 205 -1.67 3.95 -13.88
N LYS A 206 -2.51 4.10 -14.91
CA LYS A 206 -3.90 3.61 -14.88
C LYS A 206 -3.98 2.08 -14.87
N ILE A 207 -3.14 1.42 -15.67
CA ILE A 207 -3.07 -0.06 -15.69
C ILE A 207 -2.60 -0.57 -14.32
N ALA A 208 -1.56 0.04 -13.75
CA ALA A 208 -1.06 -0.31 -12.42
C ALA A 208 -2.11 -0.12 -11.32
N SER A 209 -2.87 1.00 -11.34
CA SER A 209 -3.99 1.21 -10.42
C SER A 209 -5.09 0.17 -10.58
N GLY A 210 -5.33 -0.31 -11.80
CA GLY A 210 -6.25 -1.40 -12.08
C GLY A 210 -5.80 -2.72 -11.44
N PHE A 211 -4.55 -3.10 -11.61
CA PHE A 211 -3.97 -4.29 -10.96
C PHE A 211 -4.01 -4.19 -9.44
N LEU A 212 -3.68 -3.01 -8.89
CA LEU A 212 -3.71 -2.79 -7.45
C LEU A 212 -5.11 -2.99 -6.86
N ARG A 213 -6.16 -2.52 -7.54
CA ARG A 213 -7.56 -2.78 -7.13
C ARG A 213 -7.90 -4.26 -7.16
N CYS A 214 -7.46 -5.00 -8.18
CA CYS A 214 -7.67 -6.45 -8.23
C CYS A 214 -6.98 -7.16 -7.07
N ILE A 215 -5.74 -6.78 -6.73
CA ILE A 215 -5.01 -7.32 -5.58
C ILE A 215 -5.77 -7.01 -4.28
N GLN A 216 -6.24 -5.78 -4.09
CA GLN A 216 -7.03 -5.38 -2.94
C GLN A 216 -8.32 -6.19 -2.79
N GLN A 217 -9.06 -6.39 -3.87
CA GLN A 217 -10.29 -7.18 -3.86
C GLN A 217 -10.01 -8.64 -3.47
N GLY A 218 -8.97 -9.24 -4.03
CA GLY A 218 -8.57 -10.61 -3.68
C GLY A 218 -8.19 -10.76 -2.20
N LEU A 219 -7.54 -9.76 -1.61
CA LEU A 219 -7.23 -9.75 -0.17
C LEU A 219 -8.47 -9.62 0.70
N ALA A 220 -9.42 -8.76 0.32
CA ALA A 220 -10.67 -8.58 1.05
C ALA A 220 -11.51 -9.87 1.03
N GLU A 221 -11.58 -10.56 -0.10
CA GLU A 221 -12.26 -11.84 -0.22
C GLU A 221 -11.62 -12.93 0.63
N GLN A 222 -10.27 -12.98 0.68
CA GLN A 222 -9.55 -13.92 1.53
C GLN A 222 -9.79 -13.67 3.01
N SER A 223 -9.78 -12.41 3.42
CA SER A 223 -10.04 -12.00 4.81
C SER A 223 -11.47 -12.35 5.24
N SER A 224 -12.46 -12.13 4.37
CA SER A 224 -13.86 -12.49 4.64
C SER A 224 -14.04 -14.00 4.78
N LYS A 225 -13.40 -14.78 3.90
CA LYS A 225 -13.47 -16.24 3.92
C LYS A 225 -12.80 -16.86 5.16
N ALA A 226 -11.71 -16.25 5.62
CA ALA A 226 -11.04 -16.67 6.86
C ALA A 226 -11.93 -16.40 8.08
N ALA A 227 -12.61 -15.25 8.13
CA ALA A 227 -13.53 -14.91 9.21
C ALA A 227 -14.76 -15.83 9.27
N GLU A 228 -15.28 -16.27 8.12
CA GLU A 228 -16.38 -17.25 8.05
C GLU A 228 -15.96 -18.65 8.52
N ALA A 229 -14.70 -19.02 8.30
CA ALA A 229 -14.18 -20.34 8.72
C ALA A 229 -13.94 -20.44 10.24
N GLU A 230 -13.82 -19.33 10.94
CA GLU A 230 -13.59 -19.28 12.39
C GLU A 230 -14.89 -19.23 13.24
N THR A 231 -16.07 -19.19 12.61
CA THR A 231 -17.33 -19.29 13.37
C THR A 231 -17.55 -20.75 13.75
N PRO A 232 -17.41 -21.13 15.05
CA PRO A 232 -17.71 -22.49 15.47
C PRO A 232 -19.21 -22.73 15.33
N THR A 233 -19.59 -23.73 14.52
CA THR A 233 -20.94 -24.28 14.55
C THR A 233 -21.18 -24.81 15.93
N SER A 234 -21.88 -24.05 16.75
CA SER A 234 -22.42 -24.52 18.02
C SER A 234 -23.53 -25.52 17.74
N ASP A 235 -23.13 -26.76 17.56
CA ASP A 235 -24.03 -27.90 17.52
C ASP A 235 -24.53 -28.13 18.94
N THR A 236 -25.67 -27.55 19.27
CA THR A 236 -26.43 -27.87 20.48
C THR A 236 -27.16 -29.15 20.22
N ASP A 237 -26.48 -30.27 20.42
CA ASP A 237 -27.13 -31.58 20.57
C ASP A 237 -27.80 -31.65 21.97
N HIS A 238 -29.05 -31.27 21.99
CA HIS A 238 -29.97 -31.48 23.10
C HIS A 238 -30.58 -32.86 22.96
N THR A 239 -29.86 -33.89 23.39
CA THR A 239 -30.49 -35.19 23.65
C THR A 239 -31.10 -35.21 25.04
N ASP A 240 -32.36 -34.85 25.09
CA ASP A 240 -33.31 -35.20 26.11
C ASP A 240 -33.45 -36.74 26.16
N LYS A 241 -33.06 -37.38 27.26
CA LYS A 241 -33.43 -38.74 27.63
C LYS A 241 -34.00 -38.76 29.03
N SER A 242 -35.27 -38.42 29.08
CA SER A 242 -36.15 -38.95 30.11
C SER A 242 -36.31 -40.48 29.95
N SER A 243 -35.88 -41.24 30.92
CA SER A 243 -36.35 -42.61 31.13
C SER A 243 -36.57 -42.84 32.60
N ASP A 244 -37.76 -42.67 32.93
CA ASP A 244 -38.64 -43.41 33.77
C ASP A 244 -38.18 -44.87 33.97
N SER A 245 -38.06 -45.29 35.23
CA SER A 245 -38.31 -46.64 35.66
C SER A 245 -38.51 -46.71 37.18
N ALA A 246 -39.73 -46.89 37.52
CA ALA A 246 -40.20 -47.36 38.81
C ALA A 246 -39.81 -48.83 39.05
N ASN A 247 -39.72 -49.19 40.32
CA ASN A 247 -40.18 -50.45 40.92
C ASN A 247 -39.11 -51.47 41.36
N ALA A 248 -39.09 -51.65 42.61
CA ALA A 248 -39.06 -52.78 43.52
C ALA A 248 -38.15 -52.59 44.72
#